data_fd6fb8f1d154d0a5365bdc4e9e35e9a3
#
_entry.id   fd6fb8f1d154d0a5365bdc4e9e35e9a3
#
_cell.length_a   1.000
_cell.length_b   1.000
_cell.length_c   1.000
_cell.angle_alpha   90.00
_cell.angle_beta   90.00
_cell.angle_gamma   90.00
#
_symmetry.space_group_name_H-M   'P 1'
#
loop_
_entity.id
_entity.type
_entity.pdbx_description
1 polymer ?
#
loop_
_entity_poly.entity_id
_entity_poly.type
_entity_poly.pdbx_seq_one_letter_code
_entity_poly.pdbx_strand_id
1 'polypeptide(L)'
;MAFIDEIKIYAEAGRGGDGVVRWRQEKFVPKGGPAGGDGGRGGDFYVQAVRDIHVLSKYKAKKDFKASRGEDGGKKSLHGKSGEDFFLKLPLGAIITSVETGETWQLTEEDQKIMLLKGGYGGFGNEHFKSSVNTTPLESREGQEGERGNFNIELELFADIGLIGLPNAGKSSLLNALTNAKAVVGDYPFTTLDPNLGDFYGYIIADIPGLIEGASEGKGLGIKFLRHIKRTRMIAHLVSFENSGMITSYKEVRKELAKYDKKLKLGDDGLASKEEIIILTKTDVVDPEVVKKKIAAFKKLAPARKGGVFVISLFDDKVVKNFSDALIKILNKKN
;
A
#
# COMPACT_ATOMS: atom_id res chain seq x y z
N MET A 1 13.02 -0.99 12.08
CA MET A 1 13.24 -1.69 10.79
C MET A 1 13.36 -0.61 9.73
N ALA A 2 14.28 -0.71 8.79
CA ALA A 2 14.37 0.26 7.70
C ALA A 2 13.13 0.13 6.81
N PHE A 3 12.54 1.25 6.42
CA PHE A 3 11.44 1.30 5.47
C PHE A 3 11.96 0.93 4.08
N ILE A 4 11.20 0.11 3.34
CA ILE A 4 11.54 -0.31 1.98
C ILE A 4 10.40 0.14 1.08
N ASP A 5 10.72 0.97 0.10
CA ASP A 5 9.79 1.54 -0.88
C ASP A 5 9.87 0.84 -2.24
N GLU A 6 10.96 0.12 -2.53
CA GLU A 6 11.16 -0.61 -3.77
C GLU A 6 11.73 -2.00 -3.49
N ILE A 7 11.16 -3.02 -4.13
CA ILE A 7 11.65 -4.39 -4.09
C ILE A 7 11.43 -5.08 -5.43
N LYS A 8 12.41 -5.90 -5.82
CA LYS A 8 12.30 -6.80 -6.97
C LYS A 8 12.05 -8.20 -6.47
N ILE A 9 11.05 -8.87 -7.04
CA ILE A 9 10.69 -10.24 -6.72
C ILE A 9 10.65 -11.10 -7.99
N TYR A 10 10.89 -12.38 -7.80
CA TYR A 10 10.56 -13.41 -8.76
C TYR A 10 9.32 -14.16 -8.29
N ALA A 11 8.34 -14.32 -9.15
CA ALA A 11 7.10 -15.02 -8.87
C ALA A 11 6.88 -16.15 -9.87
N GLU A 12 6.35 -17.27 -9.39
CA GLU A 12 6.05 -18.45 -10.19
C GLU A 12 4.69 -19.01 -9.76
N ALA A 13 3.78 -19.17 -10.69
CA ALA A 13 2.53 -19.90 -10.50
C ALA A 13 2.79 -21.41 -10.50
N GLY A 14 1.89 -22.17 -9.90
CA GLY A 14 2.04 -23.62 -9.78
C GLY A 14 2.04 -24.34 -11.14
N ARG A 15 2.91 -25.32 -11.32
CA ARG A 15 2.82 -26.28 -12.42
C ARG A 15 1.59 -27.17 -12.22
N GLY A 16 0.91 -27.56 -13.28
CA GLY A 16 -0.10 -28.61 -13.24
C GLY A 16 0.47 -29.98 -12.86
N GLY A 17 -0.32 -30.82 -12.23
CA GLY A 17 -0.01 -32.22 -11.98
C GLY A 17 -0.02 -33.02 -13.27
N ASP A 18 0.71 -34.11 -13.29
CA ASP A 18 0.78 -34.97 -14.46
C ASP A 18 -0.40 -35.96 -14.53
N GLY A 19 -0.92 -36.19 -15.72
CA GLY A 19 -1.84 -37.28 -15.97
C GLY A 19 -1.11 -38.62 -15.93
N VAL A 20 -1.79 -39.68 -15.57
CA VAL A 20 -1.16 -40.98 -15.39
C VAL A 20 -1.78 -42.03 -16.27
N VAL A 21 -0.95 -43.04 -16.65
CA VAL A 21 -1.42 -44.27 -17.31
C VAL A 21 -1.71 -45.29 -16.22
N ARG A 22 -2.96 -45.66 -16.04
CA ARG A 22 -3.39 -46.70 -15.09
C ARG A 22 -4.49 -47.56 -15.71
N TRP A 23 -4.61 -48.78 -15.19
CA TRP A 23 -5.58 -49.75 -15.65
C TRP A 23 -6.50 -50.12 -14.50
N ARG A 24 -7.78 -50.28 -14.81
CA ARG A 24 -8.76 -50.79 -13.86
C ARG A 24 -8.48 -52.25 -13.60
N GLN A 25 -8.29 -52.60 -12.34
CA GLN A 25 -8.08 -53.96 -11.88
C GLN A 25 -9.16 -54.28 -10.87
N GLU A 26 -10.05 -55.21 -11.22
CA GLU A 26 -11.09 -55.71 -10.32
C GLU A 26 -11.01 -57.24 -10.26
N LYS A 27 -11.55 -57.81 -9.17
CA LYS A 27 -11.65 -59.25 -8.99
C LYS A 27 -12.46 -59.82 -10.17
N PHE A 28 -11.86 -60.75 -10.92
CA PHE A 28 -12.42 -61.36 -12.11
C PHE A 28 -12.43 -60.51 -13.40
N VAL A 29 -11.91 -59.28 -13.41
CA VAL A 29 -11.80 -58.43 -14.61
C VAL A 29 -10.36 -57.93 -14.75
N PRO A 30 -9.42 -58.76 -15.22
CA PRO A 30 -7.99 -58.40 -15.26
C PRO A 30 -7.65 -57.31 -16.30
N LYS A 31 -8.54 -56.99 -17.24
CA LYS A 31 -8.39 -55.91 -18.25
C LYS A 31 -9.59 -54.98 -18.24
N GLY A 32 -9.79 -54.26 -17.11
CA GLY A 32 -10.95 -53.41 -16.91
C GLY A 32 -10.96 -52.05 -17.66
N GLY A 33 -9.99 -51.85 -18.59
CA GLY A 33 -9.87 -50.64 -19.39
C GLY A 33 -9.02 -49.53 -18.71
N PRO A 34 -8.79 -48.39 -19.42
CA PRO A 34 -8.00 -47.30 -18.90
C PRO A 34 -8.73 -46.65 -17.70
N ALA A 35 -7.98 -46.29 -16.67
CA ALA A 35 -8.48 -45.72 -15.41
C ALA A 35 -7.45 -44.79 -14.76
N GLY A 36 -6.58 -44.18 -15.57
CA GLY A 36 -5.66 -43.15 -15.11
C GLY A 36 -6.35 -41.79 -15.08
N GLY A 37 -6.33 -41.15 -13.93
CA GLY A 37 -6.92 -39.84 -13.75
C GLY A 37 -6.03 -38.71 -14.29
N ASP A 38 -6.65 -37.55 -14.48
CA ASP A 38 -5.95 -36.34 -14.90
C ASP A 38 -5.23 -35.70 -13.70
N GLY A 39 -4.16 -34.95 -13.96
CA GLY A 39 -3.51 -34.14 -12.96
C GLY A 39 -4.35 -32.92 -12.56
N GLY A 40 -4.15 -32.41 -11.36
CA GLY A 40 -4.76 -31.18 -10.87
C GLY A 40 -4.13 -29.93 -11.49
N ARG A 41 -4.86 -28.85 -11.54
CA ARG A 41 -4.33 -27.55 -11.99
C ARG A 41 -3.34 -27.01 -10.95
N GLY A 42 -2.29 -26.30 -11.37
CA GLY A 42 -1.42 -25.52 -10.48
C GLY A 42 -2.15 -24.31 -9.88
N GLY A 43 -1.73 -23.89 -8.69
CA GLY A 43 -2.26 -22.69 -8.03
C GLY A 43 -1.87 -21.41 -8.77
N ASP A 44 -2.75 -20.43 -8.76
CA ASP A 44 -2.50 -19.11 -9.32
C ASP A 44 -1.68 -18.24 -8.33
N PHE A 45 -1.02 -17.19 -8.84
CA PHE A 45 -0.27 -16.24 -8.04
C PHE A 45 -0.99 -14.90 -7.99
N TYR A 46 -1.36 -14.49 -6.79
CA TYR A 46 -2.07 -13.26 -6.51
C TYR A 46 -1.22 -12.31 -5.67
N VAL A 47 -1.47 -11.01 -5.81
CA VAL A 47 -1.09 -9.99 -4.83
C VAL A 47 -2.35 -9.52 -4.11
N GLN A 48 -2.22 -9.23 -2.82
CA GLN A 48 -3.32 -8.76 -1.97
C GLN A 48 -2.91 -7.50 -1.21
N ALA A 49 -3.73 -6.45 -1.27
CA ALA A 49 -3.52 -5.21 -0.55
C ALA A 49 -3.75 -5.38 0.95
N VAL A 50 -2.85 -4.84 1.78
CA VAL A 50 -2.98 -4.78 3.23
C VAL A 50 -2.58 -3.41 3.75
N ARG A 51 -3.15 -3.00 4.89
CA ARG A 51 -2.80 -1.71 5.53
C ARG A 51 -1.51 -1.76 6.37
N ASP A 52 -0.62 -2.70 6.12
CA ASP A 52 0.68 -2.79 6.79
C ASP A 52 1.78 -2.27 5.87
N ILE A 53 2.25 -1.04 6.08
CA ILE A 53 3.33 -0.41 5.30
C ILE A 53 4.68 -1.11 5.48
N HIS A 54 4.85 -1.86 6.58
CA HIS A 54 6.10 -2.55 6.88
C HIS A 54 6.19 -3.94 6.24
N VAL A 55 5.13 -4.40 5.58
CA VAL A 55 5.09 -5.75 5.01
C VAL A 55 6.21 -6.00 3.99
N LEU A 56 6.62 -4.98 3.22
CA LEU A 56 7.74 -5.10 2.27
C LEU A 56 9.07 -5.42 2.94
N SER A 57 9.28 -4.98 4.17
CA SER A 57 10.52 -5.28 4.91
C SER A 57 10.70 -6.78 5.18
N LYS A 58 9.60 -7.54 5.25
CA LYS A 58 9.60 -8.99 5.42
C LYS A 58 10.18 -9.71 4.19
N TYR A 59 10.10 -9.07 3.03
CA TYR A 59 10.55 -9.65 1.74
C TYR A 59 11.97 -9.25 1.36
N LYS A 60 12.67 -8.48 2.20
CA LYS A 60 14.07 -8.07 1.95
C LYS A 60 15.01 -9.27 1.74
N ALA A 61 14.82 -10.31 2.54
CA ALA A 61 15.65 -11.52 2.51
C ALA A 61 15.14 -12.60 1.55
N LYS A 62 13.83 -12.67 1.33
CA LYS A 62 13.19 -13.67 0.46
C LYS A 62 12.55 -12.98 -0.71
N LYS A 63 13.05 -13.23 -1.91
CA LYS A 63 12.61 -12.57 -3.15
C LYS A 63 11.91 -13.52 -4.12
N ASP A 64 11.96 -14.83 -3.84
CA ASP A 64 11.38 -15.87 -4.69
C ASP A 64 10.11 -16.41 -4.04
N PHE A 65 9.01 -16.34 -4.76
CA PHE A 65 7.71 -16.78 -4.32
C PHE A 65 7.08 -17.71 -5.34
N LYS A 66 6.50 -18.83 -4.86
CA LYS A 66 5.90 -19.84 -5.71
C LYS A 66 4.55 -20.27 -5.17
N ALA A 67 3.57 -20.43 -6.07
CA ALA A 67 2.31 -21.11 -5.77
C ALA A 67 2.48 -22.62 -5.80
N SER A 68 1.52 -23.33 -5.24
CA SER A 68 1.59 -24.79 -5.12
C SER A 68 1.37 -25.49 -6.46
N ARG A 69 2.10 -26.57 -6.69
CA ARG A 69 1.88 -27.48 -7.83
C ARG A 69 0.56 -28.24 -7.64
N GLY A 70 -0.13 -28.55 -8.74
CA GLY A 70 -1.21 -29.53 -8.75
C GLY A 70 -0.71 -30.96 -8.49
N GLU A 71 -1.53 -31.77 -7.86
CA GLU A 71 -1.24 -33.19 -7.63
C GLU A 71 -1.37 -33.98 -8.94
N ASP A 72 -0.57 -35.03 -9.07
CA ASP A 72 -0.67 -35.94 -10.19
C ASP A 72 -1.95 -36.78 -10.15
N GLY A 73 -2.42 -37.20 -11.28
CA GLY A 73 -3.57 -38.09 -11.38
C GLY A 73 -3.34 -39.43 -10.66
N GLY A 74 -4.42 -40.01 -10.15
CA GLY A 74 -4.41 -41.26 -9.39
C GLY A 74 -4.95 -42.45 -10.18
N LYS A 75 -4.96 -43.62 -9.52
CA LYS A 75 -5.63 -44.85 -9.98
C LYS A 75 -7.14 -44.70 -9.84
N LYS A 76 -7.94 -45.51 -10.55
CA LYS A 76 -9.41 -45.53 -10.48
C LYS A 76 -10.06 -44.21 -10.85
N SER A 77 -9.55 -43.56 -11.90
CA SER A 77 -10.04 -42.27 -12.40
C SER A 77 -10.01 -41.14 -11.39
N LEU A 78 -9.15 -41.22 -10.36
CA LEU A 78 -9.01 -40.14 -9.39
C LEU A 78 -8.18 -39.01 -10.00
N HIS A 79 -8.80 -37.83 -10.14
CA HIS A 79 -8.11 -36.63 -10.55
C HIS A 79 -7.25 -36.10 -9.41
N GLY A 80 -6.08 -35.55 -9.74
CA GLY A 80 -5.22 -34.84 -8.80
C GLY A 80 -5.92 -33.59 -8.27
N LYS A 81 -5.65 -33.22 -7.01
CA LYS A 81 -6.16 -31.96 -6.44
C LYS A 81 -5.46 -30.78 -7.09
N SER A 82 -6.18 -29.67 -7.27
CA SER A 82 -5.57 -28.41 -7.67
C SER A 82 -4.61 -27.90 -6.60
N GLY A 83 -3.52 -27.28 -7.01
CA GLY A 83 -2.60 -26.58 -6.13
C GLY A 83 -3.29 -25.40 -5.47
N GLU A 84 -2.80 -25.03 -4.29
CA GLU A 84 -3.30 -23.85 -3.56
C GLU A 84 -2.73 -22.58 -4.21
N ASP A 85 -3.60 -21.56 -4.32
CA ASP A 85 -3.23 -20.23 -4.76
C ASP A 85 -2.30 -19.56 -3.74
N PHE A 86 -1.36 -18.76 -4.24
CA PHE A 86 -0.45 -17.99 -3.40
C PHE A 86 -0.85 -16.52 -3.37
N PHE A 87 -0.94 -15.93 -2.17
CA PHE A 87 -1.28 -14.53 -1.96
C PHE A 87 -0.08 -13.79 -1.36
N LEU A 88 0.59 -12.98 -2.18
CA LEU A 88 1.63 -12.07 -1.72
C LEU A 88 0.98 -10.80 -1.17
N LYS A 89 1.14 -10.56 0.13
CA LYS A 89 0.61 -9.37 0.78
C LYS A 89 1.49 -8.17 0.47
N LEU A 90 0.91 -7.11 -0.07
CA LEU A 90 1.60 -5.86 -0.39
C LEU A 90 0.89 -4.68 0.27
N PRO A 91 1.60 -3.60 0.60
CA PRO A 91 0.96 -2.41 1.16
C PRO A 91 -0.04 -1.81 0.18
N LEU A 92 -1.09 -1.20 0.73
CA LEU A 92 -1.98 -0.34 -0.05
C LEU A 92 -1.16 0.77 -0.73
N GLY A 93 -1.43 1.03 -2.01
CA GLY A 93 -0.65 1.97 -2.82
C GLY A 93 0.54 1.35 -3.54
N ALA A 94 0.81 0.05 -3.37
CA ALA A 94 1.87 -0.60 -4.13
C ALA A 94 1.55 -0.62 -5.64
N ILE A 95 2.55 -0.26 -6.43
CA ILE A 95 2.57 -0.41 -7.88
C ILE A 95 3.44 -1.61 -8.21
N ILE A 96 2.88 -2.53 -8.96
CA ILE A 96 3.54 -3.73 -9.41
C ILE A 96 3.79 -3.58 -10.91
N THR A 97 5.03 -3.70 -11.35
CA THR A 97 5.40 -3.61 -12.77
C THR A 97 6.07 -4.91 -13.19
N SER A 98 5.52 -5.58 -14.21
CA SER A 98 6.20 -6.72 -14.85
C SER A 98 7.43 -6.25 -15.60
N VAL A 99 8.58 -6.86 -15.33
CA VAL A 99 9.84 -6.52 -16.00
C VAL A 99 9.82 -6.98 -17.46
N GLU A 100 9.14 -8.10 -17.74
CA GLU A 100 9.08 -8.70 -19.06
C GLU A 100 8.11 -8.00 -20.00
N THR A 101 6.89 -7.65 -19.50
CA THR A 101 5.83 -7.07 -20.35
C THR A 101 5.70 -5.56 -20.21
N GLY A 102 6.23 -4.98 -19.13
CA GLY A 102 6.03 -3.57 -18.79
C GLY A 102 4.61 -3.25 -18.29
N GLU A 103 3.76 -4.25 -18.14
CA GLU A 103 2.41 -4.09 -17.61
C GLU A 103 2.44 -3.68 -16.14
N THR A 104 1.54 -2.78 -15.75
CA THR A 104 1.51 -2.21 -14.40
C THR A 104 0.15 -2.41 -13.75
N TRP A 105 0.15 -2.80 -12.48
CA TRP A 105 -1.03 -2.92 -11.63
C TRP A 105 -0.85 -2.06 -10.40
N GLN A 106 -1.95 -1.55 -9.86
CA GLN A 106 -1.93 -0.74 -8.64
C GLN A 106 -2.97 -1.26 -7.64
N LEU A 107 -2.55 -1.38 -6.37
CA LEU A 107 -3.42 -1.73 -5.26
C LEU A 107 -4.01 -0.44 -4.65
N THR A 108 -5.28 -0.15 -4.94
CA THR A 108 -5.96 1.09 -4.53
C THR A 108 -6.96 0.90 -3.40
N GLU A 109 -7.43 -0.33 -3.17
CA GLU A 109 -8.43 -0.66 -2.17
C GLU A 109 -7.91 -1.73 -1.21
N GLU A 110 -8.36 -1.67 0.04
CA GLU A 110 -8.01 -2.68 1.04
C GLU A 110 -8.56 -4.05 0.64
N ASP A 111 -7.80 -5.11 0.92
CA ASP A 111 -8.12 -6.49 0.53
C ASP A 111 -8.29 -6.74 -0.98
N GLN A 112 -8.00 -5.75 -1.82
CA GLN A 112 -7.98 -5.93 -3.27
C GLN A 112 -7.01 -7.04 -3.65
N LYS A 113 -7.49 -7.96 -4.51
CA LYS A 113 -6.71 -9.08 -5.04
C LYS A 113 -6.54 -8.94 -6.54
N ILE A 114 -5.31 -9.04 -7.00
CA ILE A 114 -4.97 -9.01 -8.43
C ILE A 114 -4.20 -10.28 -8.76
N MET A 115 -4.67 -11.02 -9.76
CA MET A 115 -3.94 -12.17 -10.29
C MET A 115 -2.82 -11.67 -11.19
N LEU A 116 -1.58 -12.01 -10.86
CA LEU A 116 -0.40 -11.67 -11.66
C LEU A 116 -0.02 -12.80 -12.63
N LEU A 117 -0.10 -14.05 -12.15
CA LEU A 117 0.34 -15.21 -12.91
C LEU A 117 -0.66 -16.35 -12.77
N LYS A 118 -0.89 -17.05 -13.87
CA LYS A 118 -1.84 -18.15 -13.97
C LYS A 118 -1.15 -19.50 -13.83
N GLY A 119 -1.72 -20.37 -12.99
CA GLY A 119 -1.25 -21.75 -12.82
C GLY A 119 -1.42 -22.60 -14.09
N GLY A 120 -0.53 -23.55 -14.27
CA GLY A 120 -0.54 -24.48 -15.38
C GLY A 120 -1.73 -25.45 -15.32
N TYR A 121 -2.23 -25.88 -16.46
CA TYR A 121 -3.27 -26.89 -16.51
C TYR A 121 -2.69 -28.27 -16.18
N GLY A 122 -3.51 -29.09 -15.51
CA GLY A 122 -3.17 -30.50 -15.29
C GLY A 122 -3.11 -31.29 -16.59
N GLY A 123 -2.26 -32.28 -16.63
CA GLY A 123 -2.13 -33.21 -17.75
C GLY A 123 -3.27 -34.22 -17.77
N PHE A 124 -3.61 -34.72 -18.93
CA PHE A 124 -4.67 -35.72 -19.10
C PHE A 124 -4.15 -37.12 -18.82
N GLY A 125 -4.90 -37.93 -18.08
CA GLY A 125 -4.68 -39.36 -17.88
C GLY A 125 -5.12 -40.19 -19.07
N ASN A 126 -4.73 -41.48 -19.08
CA ASN A 126 -5.04 -42.33 -20.22
C ASN A 126 -6.56 -42.58 -20.40
N GLU A 127 -7.38 -42.38 -19.39
CA GLU A 127 -8.82 -42.48 -19.52
C GLU A 127 -9.39 -41.45 -20.50
N HIS A 128 -8.82 -40.26 -20.55
CA HIS A 128 -9.21 -39.16 -21.44
C HIS A 128 -9.03 -39.51 -22.92
N PHE A 129 -8.04 -40.33 -23.26
CA PHE A 129 -7.72 -40.72 -24.64
C PHE A 129 -8.48 -41.96 -25.13
N LYS A 130 -9.38 -42.52 -24.31
CA LYS A 130 -10.25 -43.63 -24.70
C LYS A 130 -11.20 -43.21 -25.79
N SER A 131 -11.24 -43.98 -26.87
CA SER A 131 -12.17 -43.78 -27.97
C SER A 131 -12.63 -45.13 -28.52
N SER A 132 -13.59 -45.13 -29.48
CA SER A 132 -14.02 -46.36 -30.17
C SER A 132 -12.93 -47.04 -30.96
N VAL A 133 -11.93 -46.28 -31.43
CA VAL A 133 -10.79 -46.78 -32.19
C VAL A 133 -9.62 -47.17 -31.27
N ASN A 134 -9.39 -46.41 -30.19
CA ASN A 134 -8.36 -46.67 -29.20
C ASN A 134 -8.99 -46.98 -27.84
N THR A 135 -9.24 -48.27 -27.58
CA THR A 135 -9.86 -48.76 -26.35
C THR A 135 -8.88 -48.92 -25.20
N THR A 136 -7.56 -48.94 -25.51
CA THR A 136 -6.48 -49.20 -24.56
C THR A 136 -5.35 -48.18 -24.72
N PRO A 137 -5.59 -46.88 -24.53
CA PRO A 137 -4.55 -45.85 -24.69
C PRO A 137 -3.44 -45.99 -23.65
N LEU A 138 -2.18 -45.99 -24.12
CA LEU A 138 -0.95 -46.06 -23.32
C LEU A 138 -0.31 -44.69 -23.10
N GLU A 139 -1.04 -43.60 -23.44
CA GLU A 139 -0.55 -42.25 -23.38
C GLU A 139 -1.18 -41.48 -22.25
N SER A 140 -0.42 -40.59 -21.66
CA SER A 140 -0.88 -39.52 -20.76
C SER A 140 -0.14 -38.22 -21.10
N ARG A 141 -0.66 -37.09 -20.67
CA ARG A 141 0.01 -35.80 -20.83
C ARG A 141 0.56 -35.33 -19.52
N GLU A 142 1.72 -34.69 -19.57
CA GLU A 142 2.28 -33.98 -18.44
C GLU A 142 1.48 -32.68 -18.16
N GLY A 143 1.50 -32.23 -16.92
CA GLY A 143 0.95 -30.93 -16.54
C GLY A 143 1.77 -29.80 -17.16
N GLN A 144 1.09 -28.72 -17.49
CA GLN A 144 1.72 -27.53 -18.05
C GLN A 144 2.44 -26.74 -16.97
N GLU A 145 3.53 -26.07 -17.36
CA GLU A 145 4.20 -25.12 -16.50
C GLU A 145 3.24 -23.93 -16.20
N GLY A 146 3.29 -23.42 -14.97
CA GLY A 146 2.66 -22.16 -14.62
C GLY A 146 3.43 -20.98 -15.19
N GLU A 147 2.77 -19.84 -15.28
CA GLU A 147 3.41 -18.59 -15.66
C GLU A 147 4.43 -18.17 -14.61
N ARG A 148 5.49 -17.45 -15.04
CA ARG A 148 6.55 -16.96 -14.17
C ARG A 148 7.07 -15.63 -14.67
N GLY A 149 7.58 -14.79 -13.77
CA GLY A 149 8.11 -13.49 -14.14
C GLY A 149 8.78 -12.75 -13.00
N ASN A 150 9.50 -11.69 -13.37
CA ASN A 150 10.11 -10.76 -12.47
C ASN A 150 9.23 -9.51 -12.34
N PHE A 151 9.03 -9.04 -11.12
CA PHE A 151 8.21 -7.88 -10.82
C PHE A 151 8.99 -6.87 -10.01
N ASN A 152 8.93 -5.61 -10.44
CA ASN A 152 9.33 -4.48 -9.63
C ASN A 152 8.10 -4.01 -8.83
N ILE A 153 8.23 -3.94 -7.53
CA ILE A 153 7.19 -3.45 -6.64
C ILE A 153 7.70 -2.14 -6.06
N GLU A 154 6.98 -1.07 -6.34
CA GLU A 154 7.25 0.26 -5.82
C GLU A 154 6.07 0.68 -4.93
N LEU A 155 6.37 1.18 -3.74
CA LEU A 155 5.36 1.72 -2.87
C LEU A 155 5.17 3.20 -3.16
N GLU A 156 4.08 3.56 -3.81
CA GLU A 156 3.63 4.95 -3.79
C GLU A 156 2.99 5.24 -2.42
N LEU A 157 3.71 5.98 -1.58
CA LEU A 157 3.20 6.34 -0.27
C LEU A 157 1.94 7.18 -0.37
N PHE A 158 0.85 6.59 0.08
CA PHE A 158 -0.34 7.32 0.46
C PHE A 158 -0.18 7.75 1.91
N ALA A 159 -0.06 9.04 2.15
CA ALA A 159 -0.28 9.55 3.48
C ALA A 159 -1.76 9.95 3.59
N ASP A 160 -2.47 9.42 4.58
CA ASP A 160 -3.83 9.88 4.86
C ASP A 160 -3.80 11.34 5.31
N ILE A 161 -2.77 11.72 6.07
CA ILE A 161 -2.57 13.08 6.58
C ILE A 161 -1.14 13.53 6.33
N GLY A 162 -0.99 14.67 5.65
CA GLY A 162 0.29 15.37 5.54
C GLY A 162 0.40 16.50 6.56
N LEU A 163 1.40 16.43 7.46
CA LEU A 163 1.69 17.53 8.39
C LEU A 163 2.50 18.61 7.69
N ILE A 164 2.00 19.82 7.66
CA ILE A 164 2.67 20.99 7.08
C ILE A 164 2.73 22.14 8.10
N GLY A 165 3.65 23.06 7.92
CA GLY A 165 3.82 24.21 8.80
C GLY A 165 5.26 24.67 8.82
N LEU A 166 5.50 25.86 9.40
CA LEU A 166 6.83 26.44 9.56
C LEU A 166 7.80 25.52 10.33
N PRO A 167 9.10 25.71 10.22
CA PRO A 167 10.07 25.07 11.11
C PRO A 167 9.66 25.34 12.58
N ASN A 168 9.88 24.37 13.44
CA ASN A 168 9.52 24.41 14.87
C ASN A 168 8.01 24.56 15.19
N ALA A 169 7.11 24.39 14.21
CA ALA A 169 5.67 24.37 14.47
C ALA A 169 5.19 23.13 15.27
N GLY A 170 6.10 22.18 15.56
CA GLY A 170 5.78 20.98 16.33
C GLY A 170 5.31 19.78 15.50
N LYS A 171 5.60 19.74 14.19
CA LYS A 171 5.17 18.66 13.28
C LYS A 171 5.65 17.28 13.74
N SER A 172 6.96 17.10 13.84
CA SER A 172 7.57 15.82 14.23
C SER A 172 7.23 15.43 15.67
N SER A 173 7.08 16.42 16.56
CA SER A 173 6.64 16.19 17.95
C SER A 173 5.19 15.71 18.01
N LEU A 174 4.30 16.29 17.19
CA LEU A 174 2.91 15.85 17.08
C LEU A 174 2.82 14.45 16.47
N LEU A 175 3.60 14.16 15.43
CA LEU A 175 3.68 12.84 14.84
C LEU A 175 4.05 11.78 15.89
N ASN A 176 5.10 12.03 16.65
CA ASN A 176 5.55 11.12 17.72
C ASN A 176 4.51 10.95 18.84
N ALA A 177 3.77 12.01 19.18
CA ALA A 177 2.73 11.97 20.21
C ALA A 177 1.47 11.19 19.76
N LEU A 178 1.14 11.23 18.47
CA LEU A 178 -0.01 10.53 17.91
C LEU A 178 0.29 9.07 17.56
N THR A 179 1.53 8.74 17.27
CA THR A 179 1.93 7.39 16.85
C THR A 179 2.66 6.67 17.98
N ASN A 180 2.19 5.48 18.37
CA ASN A 180 2.77 4.68 19.46
C ASN A 180 4.15 4.08 19.12
N ALA A 181 4.61 4.24 17.91
CA ALA A 181 5.94 3.83 17.46
C ALA A 181 6.77 5.08 17.15
N LYS A 182 8.07 5.04 17.43
CA LYS A 182 9.00 6.06 16.92
C LYS A 182 8.73 6.23 15.44
N ALA A 183 8.49 7.46 15.00
CA ALA A 183 8.31 7.78 13.59
C ALA A 183 9.41 7.07 12.79
N VAL A 184 9.01 6.30 11.79
CA VAL A 184 9.96 5.59 10.95
C VAL A 184 10.51 6.60 9.97
N VAL A 185 11.81 6.86 10.06
CA VAL A 185 12.53 7.64 9.06
C VAL A 185 12.54 6.82 7.77
N GLY A 186 11.90 7.33 6.73
CA GLY A 186 11.96 6.73 5.39
C GLY A 186 13.25 7.17 4.70
N ASP A 187 14.12 6.21 4.41
CA ASP A 187 15.34 6.44 3.63
C ASP A 187 14.98 6.45 2.13
N TYR A 188 14.64 7.63 1.63
CA TYR A 188 14.27 7.79 0.22
C TYR A 188 15.46 8.24 -0.61
N PRO A 189 15.93 7.45 -1.57
CA PRO A 189 17.15 7.75 -2.34
C PRO A 189 17.05 9.02 -3.20
N PHE A 190 15.88 9.65 -3.25
CA PHE A 190 15.63 10.88 -4.02
C PHE A 190 15.28 12.11 -3.15
N THR A 191 15.33 11.98 -1.82
CA THR A 191 15.11 13.10 -0.89
C THR A 191 16.42 13.48 -0.20
N THR A 192 16.65 14.77 -0.04
CA THR A 192 17.77 15.29 0.78
C THR A 192 17.38 15.36 2.27
N LEU A 193 16.10 15.17 2.58
CA LEU A 193 15.52 15.17 3.93
C LEU A 193 14.57 14.00 4.01
N ASP A 194 14.79 13.10 4.95
CA ASP A 194 13.97 11.91 5.16
C ASP A 194 12.61 12.30 5.78
N PRO A 195 11.47 11.94 5.14
CA PRO A 195 10.19 12.16 5.74
C PRO A 195 9.98 11.21 6.91
N ASN A 196 9.43 11.75 8.00
CA ASN A 196 9.00 10.91 9.10
C ASN A 196 7.57 10.44 8.85
N LEU A 197 7.38 9.14 8.88
CA LEU A 197 6.08 8.49 8.74
C LEU A 197 5.65 7.88 10.06
N GLY A 198 4.38 7.94 10.37
CA GLY A 198 3.83 7.29 11.55
C GLY A 198 2.53 6.57 11.24
N ASP A 199 2.35 5.38 11.81
CA ASP A 199 1.09 4.66 11.81
C ASP A 199 0.20 5.19 12.93
N PHE A 200 -0.99 5.62 12.56
CA PHE A 200 -2.01 6.14 13.44
C PHE A 200 -3.30 5.33 13.27
N TYR A 201 -3.47 4.27 14.04
CA TYR A 201 -4.64 3.37 13.99
C TYR A 201 -4.93 2.84 12.56
N GLY A 202 -3.88 2.50 11.81
CA GLY A 202 -3.97 2.03 10.43
C GLY A 202 -4.03 3.15 9.39
N TYR A 203 -4.00 4.42 9.78
CA TYR A 203 -3.82 5.59 8.91
C TYR A 203 -2.35 6.04 8.91
N ILE A 204 -1.87 6.50 7.78
CA ILE A 204 -0.49 6.98 7.65
C ILE A 204 -0.46 8.50 7.80
N ILE A 205 0.31 8.97 8.78
CA ILE A 205 0.62 10.39 8.94
C ILE A 205 2.05 10.63 8.46
N ALA A 206 2.24 11.60 7.57
CA ALA A 206 3.56 11.99 7.06
C ALA A 206 3.93 13.39 7.54
N ASP A 207 5.12 13.55 8.15
CA ASP A 207 5.74 14.86 8.33
C ASP A 207 6.34 15.29 7.00
N ILE A 208 5.89 16.42 6.45
CA ILE A 208 6.36 16.98 5.18
C ILE A 208 7.39 18.05 5.48
N PRO A 209 8.70 17.68 5.57
CA PRO A 209 9.75 18.64 5.85
C PRO A 209 10.01 19.53 4.62
N GLY A 210 10.50 20.77 4.84
CA GLY A 210 11.10 21.58 3.78
C GLY A 210 10.15 22.19 2.74
N LEU A 211 8.83 22.26 3.00
CA LEU A 211 7.89 23.00 2.13
C LEU A 211 8.19 24.52 2.08
N ILE A 212 8.91 25.05 3.06
CA ILE A 212 9.00 26.49 3.31
C ILE A 212 10.43 27.07 3.16
N GLU A 213 11.47 26.25 3.16
CA GLU A 213 12.86 26.74 2.99
C GLU A 213 13.38 26.48 1.58
N GLY A 214 13.02 27.36 0.62
CA GLY A 214 13.61 27.37 -0.72
C GLY A 214 13.12 26.27 -1.64
N ALA A 215 11.99 25.64 -1.38
CA ALA A 215 11.41 24.60 -2.24
C ALA A 215 11.09 25.13 -3.65
N SER A 216 10.77 26.43 -3.79
CA SER A 216 10.56 27.10 -5.08
C SER A 216 11.87 27.34 -5.86
N GLU A 217 13.03 27.35 -5.19
CA GLU A 217 14.35 27.63 -5.79
C GLU A 217 15.19 26.37 -6.11
N GLY A 218 14.60 25.18 -5.98
CA GLY A 218 15.27 23.92 -6.34
C GLY A 218 16.18 23.33 -5.25
N LYS A 219 16.29 23.95 -4.08
CA LYS A 219 17.05 23.46 -2.92
C LYS A 219 16.20 22.64 -1.91
N GLY A 220 14.89 22.49 -2.18
CA GLY A 220 13.96 21.74 -1.32
C GLY A 220 13.80 20.29 -1.75
N LEU A 221 12.88 19.60 -1.09
CA LEU A 221 12.45 18.22 -1.37
C LEU A 221 12.28 17.99 -2.88
N GLY A 222 12.92 16.96 -3.40
CA GLY A 222 12.93 16.67 -4.83
C GLY A 222 11.49 16.54 -5.39
N ILE A 223 11.32 16.91 -6.67
CA ILE A 223 10.04 16.85 -7.39
C ILE A 223 9.38 15.46 -7.27
N LYS A 224 10.18 14.40 -7.11
CA LYS A 224 9.69 13.03 -6.91
C LYS A 224 8.95 12.86 -5.59
N PHE A 225 9.50 13.34 -4.46
CA PHE A 225 8.86 13.25 -3.15
C PHE A 225 7.50 13.97 -3.11
N LEU A 226 7.42 15.11 -3.73
CA LEU A 226 6.19 15.90 -3.78
C LEU A 226 5.14 15.30 -4.72
N ARG A 227 5.57 14.48 -5.67
CA ARG A 227 4.67 13.67 -6.48
C ARG A 227 3.99 12.58 -5.62
N HIS A 228 4.70 12.02 -4.64
CA HIS A 228 4.14 11.07 -3.68
C HIS A 228 3.17 11.73 -2.69
N ILE A 229 3.48 12.95 -2.22
CA ILE A 229 2.59 13.70 -1.32
C ILE A 229 1.31 14.20 -2.03
N LYS A 230 1.33 14.35 -3.36
CA LYS A 230 0.12 14.65 -4.16
C LYS A 230 -1.08 13.77 -3.75
N ARG A 231 -0.83 12.54 -3.34
CA ARG A 231 -1.87 11.58 -2.94
C ARG A 231 -2.25 11.64 -1.47
N THR A 232 -1.76 12.62 -0.71
CA THR A 232 -2.22 12.86 0.66
C THR A 232 -3.72 13.17 0.64
N ARG A 233 -4.50 12.47 1.45
CA ARG A 233 -5.96 12.62 1.49
C ARG A 233 -6.37 13.96 2.07
N MET A 234 -5.67 14.41 3.13
CA MET A 234 -5.91 15.70 3.78
C MET A 234 -4.61 16.30 4.32
N ILE A 235 -4.65 17.59 4.60
CA ILE A 235 -3.53 18.35 5.16
C ILE A 235 -3.84 18.74 6.60
N ALA A 236 -2.89 18.54 7.50
CA ALA A 236 -2.88 19.09 8.84
C ALA A 236 -1.86 20.23 8.89
N HIS A 237 -2.35 21.47 8.94
CA HIS A 237 -1.53 22.67 8.97
C HIS A 237 -1.27 23.14 10.39
N LEU A 238 -0.03 23.00 10.84
CA LEU A 238 0.40 23.38 12.17
C LEU A 238 0.85 24.84 12.20
N VAL A 239 0.30 25.60 13.14
CA VAL A 239 0.66 27.00 13.38
C VAL A 239 0.96 27.18 14.87
N SER A 240 2.22 27.54 15.18
CA SER A 240 2.68 27.71 16.57
C SER A 240 2.29 29.07 17.16
N PHE A 241 1.88 29.08 18.42
CA PHE A 241 1.65 30.31 19.19
C PHE A 241 2.91 31.10 19.50
N GLU A 242 4.09 30.49 19.42
CA GLU A 242 5.38 31.21 19.51
C GLU A 242 5.57 32.22 18.38
N ASN A 243 4.85 32.06 17.28
CA ASN A 243 4.96 32.96 16.15
C ASN A 243 4.01 34.12 16.33
N SER A 244 4.56 35.35 16.49
CA SER A 244 3.80 36.58 16.62
C SER A 244 2.87 36.84 15.42
N GLY A 245 3.31 36.44 14.23
CA GLY A 245 2.59 36.60 12.96
C GLY A 245 1.82 35.35 12.52
N MET A 246 1.13 34.63 13.40
CA MET A 246 0.45 33.36 13.09
C MET A 246 -0.40 33.39 11.80
N ILE A 247 -1.19 34.41 11.59
CA ILE A 247 -2.06 34.57 10.41
C ILE A 247 -1.26 34.80 9.15
N THR A 248 -0.19 35.59 9.23
CA THR A 248 0.73 35.87 8.12
C THR A 248 1.44 34.57 7.72
N SER A 249 2.00 33.85 8.70
CA SER A 249 2.67 32.57 8.48
C SER A 249 1.74 31.52 7.87
N TYR A 250 0.50 31.43 8.34
CA TYR A 250 -0.50 30.56 7.72
C TYR A 250 -0.72 30.89 6.23
N LYS A 251 -0.88 32.19 5.92
CA LYS A 251 -1.08 32.63 4.53
C LYS A 251 0.16 32.41 3.65
N GLU A 252 1.36 32.57 4.20
CA GLU A 252 2.61 32.32 3.48
C GLU A 252 2.73 30.84 3.06
N VAL A 253 2.51 29.92 3.99
CA VAL A 253 2.52 28.48 3.71
C VAL A 253 1.47 28.15 2.64
N ARG A 254 0.27 28.68 2.75
CA ARG A 254 -0.79 28.48 1.74
C ARG A 254 -0.41 29.02 0.37
N LYS A 255 0.24 30.19 0.29
CA LYS A 255 0.73 30.77 -0.96
C LYS A 255 1.82 29.91 -1.59
N GLU A 256 2.68 29.33 -0.77
CA GLU A 256 3.74 28.45 -1.24
C GLU A 256 3.18 27.13 -1.80
N LEU A 257 2.22 26.49 -1.13
CA LEU A 257 1.50 25.33 -1.66
C LEU A 257 0.86 25.65 -3.02
N ALA A 258 0.19 26.78 -3.14
CA ALA A 258 -0.44 27.18 -4.40
C ALA A 258 0.57 27.42 -5.54
N LYS A 259 1.75 28.02 -5.24
CA LYS A 259 2.84 28.16 -6.21
C LYS A 259 3.35 26.81 -6.67
N TYR A 260 3.43 25.89 -5.73
CA TYR A 260 3.90 24.55 -5.93
C TYR A 260 2.97 23.75 -6.87
N ASP A 261 1.66 23.77 -6.58
CA ASP A 261 0.64 23.13 -7.40
C ASP A 261 0.67 23.64 -8.85
N LYS A 262 0.88 24.95 -9.04
CA LYS A 262 1.07 25.54 -10.36
C LYS A 262 2.32 25.02 -11.07
N LYS A 263 3.45 24.93 -10.36
CA LYS A 263 4.72 24.44 -10.93
C LYS A 263 4.62 23.01 -11.42
N LEU A 264 3.87 22.16 -10.70
CA LEU A 264 3.66 20.76 -11.03
C LEU A 264 2.44 20.51 -11.93
N LYS A 265 1.69 21.54 -12.30
CA LYS A 265 0.44 21.44 -13.09
C LYS A 265 -0.56 20.45 -12.49
N LEU A 266 -0.75 20.48 -11.17
CA LEU A 266 -1.56 19.48 -10.44
C LEU A 266 -3.08 19.73 -10.56
N GLY A 267 -3.50 20.94 -10.98
CA GLY A 267 -4.92 21.29 -11.09
C GLY A 267 -5.68 21.11 -9.77
N ASP A 268 -6.85 20.48 -9.83
CA ASP A 268 -7.72 20.24 -8.68
C ASP A 268 -7.17 19.19 -7.70
N ASP A 269 -6.21 18.38 -8.14
CA ASP A 269 -5.53 17.38 -7.30
C ASP A 269 -4.38 17.98 -6.47
N GLY A 270 -4.16 19.29 -6.56
CA GLY A 270 -3.08 19.99 -5.86
C GLY A 270 -3.24 19.97 -4.33
N LEU A 271 -2.11 20.14 -3.64
CA LEU A 271 -2.08 20.20 -2.17
C LEU A 271 -2.88 21.38 -1.61
N ALA A 272 -2.91 22.49 -2.34
CA ALA A 272 -3.66 23.67 -1.94
C ALA A 272 -5.18 23.48 -2.03
N SER A 273 -5.67 22.55 -2.83
CA SER A 273 -7.11 22.24 -2.99
C SER A 273 -7.60 21.19 -2.00
N LYS A 274 -6.70 20.44 -1.37
CA LYS A 274 -7.05 19.37 -0.43
C LYS A 274 -7.75 19.93 0.82
N GLU A 275 -8.54 19.04 1.44
CA GLU A 275 -9.14 19.34 2.73
C GLU A 275 -8.07 19.59 3.78
N GLU A 276 -8.31 20.57 4.63
CA GLU A 276 -7.33 21.05 5.59
C GLU A 276 -7.94 21.12 7.00
N ILE A 277 -7.21 20.59 7.97
CA ILE A 277 -7.40 20.89 9.39
C ILE A 277 -6.30 21.86 9.83
N ILE A 278 -6.66 22.82 10.65
CA ILE A 278 -5.71 23.78 11.24
C ILE A 278 -5.45 23.37 12.68
N ILE A 279 -4.18 23.22 13.03
CA ILE A 279 -3.74 22.83 14.36
C ILE A 279 -2.92 23.96 14.96
N LEU A 280 -3.46 24.61 15.98
CA LEU A 280 -2.76 25.64 16.74
C LEU A 280 -1.96 24.95 17.86
N THR A 281 -0.64 25.02 17.78
CA THR A 281 0.27 24.30 18.68
C THR A 281 0.94 25.21 19.70
N LYS A 282 1.48 24.63 20.79
CA LYS A 282 2.23 25.33 21.85
C LYS A 282 1.36 26.38 22.57
N THR A 283 0.17 26.00 22.96
CA THR A 283 -0.73 26.88 23.70
C THR A 283 -0.28 27.17 25.13
N ASP A 284 0.64 26.39 25.62
CA ASP A 284 1.28 26.51 26.94
C ASP A 284 2.19 27.74 27.08
N VAL A 285 2.59 28.34 25.97
CA VAL A 285 3.51 29.52 25.98
C VAL A 285 2.79 30.86 26.00
N VAL A 286 1.44 30.89 25.99
CA VAL A 286 0.63 32.13 25.94
C VAL A 286 -0.56 32.07 26.87
N ASP A 287 -1.03 33.28 27.26
CA ASP A 287 -2.22 33.41 28.12
C ASP A 287 -3.50 32.86 27.48
N PRO A 288 -4.40 32.23 28.26
CA PRO A 288 -5.66 31.66 27.76
C PRO A 288 -6.56 32.64 26.99
N GLU A 289 -6.52 33.93 27.34
CA GLU A 289 -7.29 34.96 26.63
C GLU A 289 -6.76 35.21 25.21
N VAL A 290 -5.44 35.19 25.04
CA VAL A 290 -4.79 35.34 23.74
C VAL A 290 -5.15 34.12 22.86
N VAL A 291 -5.15 32.92 23.45
CA VAL A 291 -5.58 31.68 22.76
C VAL A 291 -7.01 31.84 22.24
N LYS A 292 -7.97 32.29 23.08
CA LYS A 292 -9.38 32.47 22.67
C LYS A 292 -9.52 33.46 21.50
N LYS A 293 -8.82 34.61 21.56
CA LYS A 293 -8.84 35.61 20.49
C LYS A 293 -8.28 35.07 19.16
N LYS A 294 -7.17 34.36 19.22
CA LYS A 294 -6.53 33.77 18.03
C LYS A 294 -7.39 32.68 17.41
N ILE A 295 -8.01 31.78 18.22
CA ILE A 295 -8.95 30.76 17.73
C ILE A 295 -10.10 31.41 16.96
N ALA A 296 -10.70 32.46 17.50
CA ALA A 296 -11.79 33.19 16.85
C ALA A 296 -11.35 33.77 15.50
N ALA A 297 -10.12 34.30 15.42
CA ALA A 297 -9.56 34.84 14.19
C ALA A 297 -9.33 33.72 13.13
N PHE A 298 -8.79 32.57 13.53
CA PHE A 298 -8.60 31.44 12.62
C PHE A 298 -9.92 30.82 12.16
N LYS A 299 -10.93 30.71 13.03
CA LYS A 299 -12.28 30.27 12.63
C LYS A 299 -12.93 31.19 11.58
N LYS A 300 -12.65 32.48 11.63
CA LYS A 300 -13.10 33.43 10.60
C LYS A 300 -12.35 33.32 9.30
N LEU A 301 -11.06 32.96 9.33
CA LEU A 301 -10.22 32.75 8.14
C LEU A 301 -10.53 31.48 7.41
N ALA A 302 -11.03 30.47 8.12
CA ALA A 302 -11.25 29.12 7.59
C ALA A 302 -12.73 28.68 7.51
N PRO A 303 -13.71 29.60 7.22
CA PRO A 303 -15.14 29.24 7.25
C PRO A 303 -15.54 28.21 6.19
N ALA A 304 -14.77 28.08 5.14
CA ALA A 304 -15.06 27.17 4.02
C ALA A 304 -14.34 25.82 4.11
N ARG A 305 -13.51 25.59 5.12
CA ARG A 305 -12.71 24.36 5.21
C ARG A 305 -13.33 23.34 6.14
N LYS A 306 -13.68 22.19 5.60
CA LYS A 306 -14.47 21.14 6.27
C LYS A 306 -13.78 20.49 7.48
N GLY A 307 -12.45 20.67 7.66
CA GLY A 307 -11.66 19.96 8.67
C GLY A 307 -11.67 20.57 10.08
N GLY A 308 -11.95 21.87 10.24
CA GLY A 308 -12.00 22.54 11.54
C GLY A 308 -10.66 23.08 12.04
N VAL A 309 -10.72 23.77 13.22
CA VAL A 309 -9.56 24.34 13.91
C VAL A 309 -9.42 23.63 15.26
N PHE A 310 -8.26 23.04 15.50
CA PHE A 310 -7.90 22.36 16.73
C PHE A 310 -6.82 23.14 17.48
N VAL A 311 -6.80 22.97 18.78
CA VAL A 311 -5.84 23.64 19.67
C VAL A 311 -5.18 22.59 20.54
N ILE A 312 -3.83 22.54 20.51
CA ILE A 312 -3.10 21.48 21.15
C ILE A 312 -1.91 22.04 21.94
N SER A 313 -1.75 21.53 23.17
CA SER A 313 -0.47 21.50 23.87
C SER A 313 -0.01 20.05 23.95
N LEU A 314 1.20 19.75 23.52
CA LEU A 314 1.76 18.40 23.59
C LEU A 314 2.13 17.98 25.02
N PHE A 315 2.12 18.92 25.96
CA PHE A 315 2.34 18.66 27.39
C PHE A 315 1.05 18.26 28.13
N ASP A 316 -0.10 18.27 27.46
CA ASP A 316 -1.38 17.84 28.01
C ASP A 316 -1.90 16.59 27.29
N ASP A 317 -1.68 15.44 27.92
CA ASP A 317 -2.08 14.12 27.36
C ASP A 317 -3.58 14.03 27.09
N LYS A 318 -4.44 14.72 27.89
CA LYS A 318 -5.88 14.73 27.67
C LYS A 318 -6.26 15.45 26.39
N VAL A 319 -5.59 16.58 26.11
CA VAL A 319 -5.80 17.35 24.88
C VAL A 319 -5.33 16.57 23.68
N VAL A 320 -4.18 15.92 23.77
CA VAL A 320 -3.65 15.04 22.69
C VAL A 320 -4.61 13.89 22.43
N LYS A 321 -5.12 13.23 23.47
CA LYS A 321 -6.08 12.11 23.32
C LYS A 321 -7.39 12.58 22.69
N ASN A 322 -7.96 13.69 23.13
CA ASN A 322 -9.19 14.25 22.56
C ASN A 322 -9.01 14.62 21.09
N PHE A 323 -7.85 15.15 20.72
CA PHE A 323 -7.51 15.43 19.32
C PHE A 323 -7.39 14.15 18.52
N SER A 324 -6.72 13.12 19.03
CA SER A 324 -6.62 11.78 18.44
C SER A 324 -8.01 11.20 18.12
N ASP A 325 -8.93 11.22 19.09
CA ASP A 325 -10.30 10.73 18.93
C ASP A 325 -11.09 11.54 17.88
N ALA A 326 -10.89 12.85 17.84
CA ALA A 326 -11.52 13.71 16.84
C ALA A 326 -10.97 13.44 15.43
N LEU A 327 -9.67 13.22 15.32
CA LEU A 327 -8.99 12.93 14.06
C LEU A 327 -9.46 11.60 13.48
N ILE A 328 -9.59 10.53 14.29
CA ILE A 328 -10.16 9.25 13.89
C ILE A 328 -11.58 9.41 13.34
N LYS A 329 -12.42 10.23 14.04
CA LYS A 329 -13.79 10.49 13.56
C LYS A 329 -13.82 11.20 12.20
N ILE A 330 -12.87 12.11 11.94
CA ILE A 330 -12.76 12.80 10.65
C ILE A 330 -12.35 11.81 9.55
N LEU A 331 -11.38 10.95 9.85
CA LEU A 331 -10.87 9.95 8.90
C LEU A 331 -11.93 8.89 8.58
N ASN A 332 -12.67 8.41 9.58
CA ASN A 332 -13.71 7.38 9.41
C ASN A 332 -14.97 7.88 8.66
N LYS A 333 -15.32 9.17 8.75
CA LYS A 333 -16.48 9.72 8.02
C LYS A 333 -16.32 9.69 6.50
N LYS A 334 -15.17 9.33 5.99
CA LYS A 334 -14.80 9.42 4.57
C LYS A 334 -14.46 8.07 3.94
N ASN A 335 -14.55 7.01 4.69
CA ASN A 335 -14.68 5.65 4.22
C ASN A 335 -16.15 5.31 4.12
#